data_6e5a240adc8248912bdfadd97e718957
#
_entry.id   6e5a240adc8248912bdfadd97e718957
#
_cell.length_a   1.000
_cell.length_b   1.000
_cell.length_c   1.000
_cell.angle_alpha   90.00
_cell.angle_beta   90.00
_cell.angle_gamma   90.00
#
_symmetry.space_group_name_H-M   'P 1'
#
loop_
_entity.id
_entity.type
_entity.pdbx_description
1 polymer ?
#
loop_
_entity_poly.entity_id
_entity_poly.type
_entity_poly.pdbx_seq_one_letter_code
_entity_poly.pdbx_strand_id
1 'polypeptide(L)'
;MPVRPIGAQRASVSGSHRVIFSALMAFAVIGLVGLASPQTTRAASIKVVVVVGPAGSSTSNYRTSAHTYASLARSYGASVTEIYSPYATWTRVKRAAQGANLLIYLGHGNGYPSPYGVFQRYTKDGLGLNATSGNGNYNVKYWGEYYVDRDIQMAKNAVVLLNRLCYASGNSEWGSANPTKATAIRRVDNYGAGFLRTGARAVFAEAINSISPHIRSLFTTNRTMDSIFMSSPSASGARDFLVTSTRTYWARAHMDPPQAGKYWRSVVGSLTLTAGQWRAGG
;
A
#
# COMPACT_ATOMS: atom_id res chain seq x y z
N MET A 1 -65.56 18.62 -31.25
CA MET A 1 -66.54 18.77 -32.33
C MET A 1 -65.81 18.94 -33.65
N PRO A 2 -66.40 18.54 -34.72
CA PRO A 2 -66.21 17.25 -35.37
C PRO A 2 -65.54 17.51 -36.75
N VAL A 3 -65.18 16.64 -37.62
CA VAL A 3 -65.85 15.59 -38.37
C VAL A 3 -64.85 14.92 -39.31
N ARG A 4 -64.94 13.64 -39.46
CA ARG A 4 -64.52 12.82 -40.59
C ARG A 4 -65.29 13.21 -41.87
N PRO A 5 -65.19 12.57 -43.06
CA PRO A 5 -64.50 11.31 -43.43
C PRO A 5 -64.13 11.24 -44.96
N ILE A 6 -63.81 9.97 -45.39
CA ILE A 6 -64.16 9.27 -46.68
C ILE A 6 -63.22 9.57 -47.86
N GLY A 7 -62.67 8.56 -48.48
CA GLY A 7 -63.19 7.69 -49.42
C GLY A 7 -62.19 6.72 -50.06
N ALA A 8 -62.68 5.55 -50.24
CA ALA A 8 -62.10 4.43 -50.94
C ALA A 8 -62.11 4.61 -52.44
N GLN A 9 -61.21 3.93 -53.15
CA GLN A 9 -61.63 3.10 -54.28
C GLN A 9 -60.59 2.09 -54.72
N ARG A 10 -61.09 0.92 -54.99
CA ARG A 10 -60.47 -0.25 -55.59
C ARG A 10 -60.25 -0.04 -57.12
N ALA A 11 -59.22 -0.69 -57.65
CA ALA A 11 -59.31 -1.34 -58.93
C ALA A 11 -58.32 -2.50 -59.05
N SER A 12 -58.89 -3.64 -59.39
CA SER A 12 -58.24 -4.90 -59.78
C SER A 12 -57.85 -4.82 -61.26
N VAL A 13 -56.87 -5.65 -61.68
CA VAL A 13 -57.03 -6.60 -62.79
C VAL A 13 -55.70 -7.21 -63.20
N SER A 14 -55.67 -8.57 -63.19
CA SER A 14 -55.15 -9.51 -64.21
C SER A 14 -53.65 -9.58 -64.49
N GLY A 15 -53.00 -10.63 -64.06
CA GLY A 15 -52.69 -11.87 -64.84
C GLY A 15 -51.51 -11.79 -65.80
N SER A 16 -50.49 -12.54 -65.47
CA SER A 16 -49.79 -13.33 -66.54
C SER A 16 -48.73 -14.24 -65.88
N HIS A 17 -48.84 -15.49 -66.11
CA HIS A 17 -47.85 -16.56 -65.81
C HIS A 17 -46.53 -16.31 -66.56
N ARG A 18 -45.42 -16.34 -65.90
CA ARG A 18 -44.14 -16.79 -66.49
C ARG A 18 -43.35 -17.57 -65.49
N VAL A 19 -43.18 -18.84 -65.80
CA VAL A 19 -42.24 -19.79 -65.20
C VAL A 19 -40.81 -19.33 -65.47
N ILE A 20 -40.00 -19.12 -64.45
CA ILE A 20 -38.58 -18.99 -64.64
C ILE A 20 -37.86 -19.77 -63.52
N PHE A 21 -37.01 -20.64 -63.95
CA PHE A 21 -36.03 -21.49 -63.30
C PHE A 21 -35.47 -21.05 -61.95
N SER A 22 -35.54 -22.00 -61.00
CA SER A 22 -34.79 -22.00 -59.75
C SER A 22 -33.32 -22.26 -60.04
N ALA A 23 -32.50 -21.25 -59.78
CA ALA A 23 -31.07 -21.46 -59.58
C ALA A 23 -30.76 -21.44 -58.08
N LEU A 24 -30.50 -22.64 -57.50
CA LEU A 24 -29.98 -22.78 -56.16
C LEU A 24 -28.54 -22.24 -56.14
N MET A 25 -28.33 -21.07 -55.58
CA MET A 25 -27.01 -20.62 -55.10
C MET A 25 -26.84 -21.08 -53.67
N ALA A 26 -26.05 -22.12 -53.47
CA ALA A 26 -25.57 -22.48 -52.15
C ALA A 26 -24.47 -21.49 -51.71
N PHE A 27 -24.79 -20.56 -50.82
CA PHE A 27 -23.80 -19.75 -50.10
C PHE A 27 -23.15 -20.61 -49.04
N ALA A 28 -21.92 -21.05 -49.29
CA ALA A 28 -21.07 -21.63 -48.28
C ALA A 28 -20.63 -20.49 -47.34
N VAL A 29 -21.27 -20.39 -46.16
CA VAL A 29 -20.78 -19.55 -45.05
C VAL A 29 -19.59 -20.25 -44.44
N ILE A 30 -18.38 -19.89 -44.89
CA ILE A 30 -17.14 -20.29 -44.23
C ILE A 30 -17.08 -19.44 -42.94
N GLY A 31 -17.52 -20.05 -41.82
CA GLY A 31 -17.36 -19.49 -40.49
C GLY A 31 -15.87 -19.39 -40.18
N LEU A 32 -15.31 -18.17 -40.23
CA LEU A 32 -14.03 -17.86 -39.61
C LEU A 32 -14.21 -18.00 -38.08
N VAL A 33 -13.96 -19.19 -37.57
CA VAL A 33 -13.74 -19.36 -36.12
C VAL A 33 -12.39 -18.70 -35.85
N GLY A 34 -12.42 -17.42 -35.50
CA GLY A 34 -11.28 -16.71 -34.97
C GLY A 34 -10.80 -17.42 -33.71
N LEU A 35 -9.70 -18.13 -33.79
CA LEU A 35 -8.97 -18.62 -32.63
C LEU A 35 -8.53 -17.37 -31.84
N ALA A 36 -9.39 -16.92 -30.93
CA ALA A 36 -9.00 -15.94 -29.91
C ALA A 36 -7.91 -16.60 -29.08
N SER A 37 -6.66 -16.32 -29.37
CA SER A 37 -5.55 -16.68 -28.50
C SER A 37 -5.87 -16.15 -27.11
N PRO A 38 -5.80 -16.97 -26.05
CA PRO A 38 -6.00 -16.48 -24.70
C PRO A 38 -4.95 -15.39 -24.46
N GLN A 39 -5.40 -14.14 -24.39
CA GLN A 39 -4.55 -13.07 -23.89
C GLN A 39 -4.18 -13.45 -22.45
N THR A 40 -2.95 -13.91 -22.25
CA THR A 40 -2.37 -14.03 -20.93
C THR A 40 -2.35 -12.62 -20.34
N THR A 41 -3.34 -12.30 -19.54
CA THR A 41 -3.32 -11.09 -18.71
C THR A 41 -2.09 -11.20 -17.84
N ARG A 42 -1.03 -10.49 -18.22
CA ARG A 42 0.17 -10.37 -17.37
C ARG A 42 -0.31 -9.83 -16.04
N ALA A 43 -0.11 -10.61 -14.98
CA ALA A 43 -0.42 -10.15 -13.64
C ALA A 43 0.20 -8.76 -13.44
N ALA A 44 -0.60 -7.83 -12.89
CA ALA A 44 -0.12 -6.47 -12.66
C ALA A 44 1.16 -6.54 -11.82
N SER A 45 2.18 -5.79 -12.23
CA SER A 45 3.45 -5.74 -11.50
C SER A 45 3.21 -5.14 -10.12
N ILE A 46 3.72 -5.78 -9.06
CA ILE A 46 3.68 -5.24 -7.69
C ILE A 46 4.28 -3.83 -7.67
N LYS A 47 3.48 -2.85 -7.27
CA LYS A 47 3.89 -1.45 -7.19
C LYS A 47 4.50 -1.16 -5.82
N VAL A 48 5.77 -0.75 -5.81
CA VAL A 48 6.53 -0.40 -4.60
C VAL A 48 6.90 1.07 -4.62
N VAL A 49 6.68 1.76 -3.52
CA VAL A 49 7.10 3.16 -3.34
C VAL A 49 8.09 3.21 -2.18
N VAL A 50 9.28 3.72 -2.44
CA VAL A 50 10.35 3.87 -1.44
C VAL A 50 10.59 5.35 -1.21
N VAL A 51 10.42 5.77 0.05
CA VAL A 51 10.49 7.19 0.44
C VAL A 51 11.58 7.39 1.48
N VAL A 52 12.42 8.39 1.30
CA VAL A 52 13.35 8.88 2.33
C VAL A 52 13.04 10.34 2.62
N GLY A 53 12.52 10.60 3.81
CA GLY A 53 12.33 11.96 4.30
C GLY A 53 13.65 12.63 4.71
N PRO A 54 13.66 13.96 4.91
CA PRO A 54 14.80 14.66 5.46
C PRO A 54 15.05 14.18 6.90
N ALA A 55 16.27 13.76 7.20
CA ALA A 55 16.70 13.22 8.49
C ALA A 55 18.09 13.75 8.90
N GLY A 56 18.39 15.01 8.56
CA GLY A 56 19.66 15.65 8.84
C GLY A 56 20.84 14.86 8.27
N SER A 57 21.87 14.67 9.07
CA SER A 57 23.09 13.90 8.72
C SER A 57 22.80 12.43 8.40
N SER A 58 21.71 11.86 8.93
CA SER A 58 21.33 10.47 8.66
C SER A 58 20.72 10.26 7.26
N THR A 59 20.33 11.32 6.56
CA THR A 59 19.63 11.22 5.26
C THR A 59 20.42 10.41 4.23
N SER A 60 21.73 10.60 4.15
CA SER A 60 22.60 9.86 3.22
C SER A 60 22.56 8.35 3.48
N ASN A 61 22.72 7.93 4.72
CA ASN A 61 22.67 6.52 5.13
C ASN A 61 21.30 5.91 4.87
N TYR A 62 20.21 6.68 5.10
CA TYR A 62 18.86 6.24 4.82
C TYR A 62 18.62 6.05 3.31
N ARG A 63 19.15 6.93 2.47
CA ARG A 63 19.11 6.77 1.01
C ARG A 63 19.85 5.50 0.55
N THR A 64 21.03 5.23 1.09
CA THR A 64 21.78 3.98 0.80
C THR A 64 20.95 2.74 1.15
N SER A 65 20.35 2.71 2.34
CA SER A 65 19.46 1.62 2.74
C SER A 65 18.25 1.51 1.82
N ALA A 66 17.64 2.64 1.48
CA ALA A 66 16.48 2.70 0.59
C ALA A 66 16.78 2.20 -0.83
N HIS A 67 17.95 2.53 -1.39
CA HIS A 67 18.42 1.97 -2.67
C HIS A 67 18.57 0.44 -2.63
N THR A 68 19.10 -0.09 -1.52
CA THR A 68 19.17 -1.55 -1.32
C THR A 68 17.77 -2.17 -1.32
N TYR A 69 16.79 -1.58 -0.64
CA TYR A 69 15.41 -2.06 -0.60
C TYR A 69 14.73 -1.96 -1.97
N ALA A 70 14.93 -0.85 -2.67
CA ALA A 70 14.42 -0.65 -4.03
C ALA A 70 14.99 -1.67 -5.02
N SER A 71 16.30 -1.89 -4.99
CA SER A 71 16.98 -2.86 -5.84
C SER A 71 16.51 -4.29 -5.55
N LEU A 72 16.34 -4.63 -4.27
CA LEU A 72 15.82 -5.94 -3.87
C LEU A 72 14.38 -6.14 -4.39
N ALA A 73 13.51 -5.15 -4.27
CA ALA A 73 12.15 -5.25 -4.81
C ALA A 73 12.14 -5.39 -6.35
N ARG A 74 13.00 -4.65 -7.05
CA ARG A 74 13.17 -4.78 -8.52
C ARG A 74 13.65 -6.16 -8.95
N SER A 75 14.55 -6.79 -8.17
CA SER A 75 15.04 -8.13 -8.49
C SER A 75 13.94 -9.21 -8.45
N TYR A 76 12.82 -8.90 -7.78
CA TYR A 76 11.60 -9.73 -7.78
C TYR A 76 10.55 -9.26 -8.79
N GLY A 77 10.89 -8.37 -9.73
CA GLY A 77 9.99 -7.92 -10.79
C GLY A 77 9.03 -6.79 -10.40
N ALA A 78 9.23 -6.13 -9.25
CA ALA A 78 8.39 -5.00 -8.85
C ALA A 78 8.65 -3.74 -9.68
N SER A 79 7.58 -2.95 -9.91
CA SER A 79 7.69 -1.57 -10.39
C SER A 79 7.97 -0.66 -9.19
N VAL A 80 9.15 -0.06 -9.14
CA VAL A 80 9.62 0.71 -7.97
C VAL A 80 9.75 2.19 -8.29
N THR A 81 9.07 3.01 -7.49
CA THR A 81 9.23 4.48 -7.48
C THR A 81 10.03 4.90 -6.26
N GLU A 82 11.11 5.63 -6.46
CA GLU A 82 11.98 6.17 -5.41
C GLU A 82 11.76 7.67 -5.25
N ILE A 83 11.53 8.15 -4.02
CA ILE A 83 11.28 9.55 -3.71
C ILE A 83 12.09 9.92 -2.48
N TYR A 84 13.21 10.58 -2.67
CA TYR A 84 14.19 10.87 -1.63
C TYR A 84 14.35 12.36 -1.38
N SER A 85 14.62 12.73 -0.11
CA SER A 85 15.10 14.05 0.25
C SER A 85 16.31 14.43 -0.64
N PRO A 86 16.40 15.67 -1.14
CA PRO A 86 15.57 16.86 -0.79
C PRO A 86 14.28 17.01 -1.60
N TYR A 87 13.82 15.97 -2.29
CA TYR A 87 12.65 16.02 -3.18
C TYR A 87 11.45 15.19 -2.68
N ALA A 88 11.50 14.69 -1.44
CA ALA A 88 10.43 13.90 -0.84
C ALA A 88 9.32 14.80 -0.27
N THR A 89 8.56 15.46 -1.14
CA THR A 89 7.43 16.32 -0.76
C THR A 89 6.13 15.52 -0.67
N TRP A 90 5.17 16.02 0.12
CA TRP A 90 3.85 15.38 0.26
C TRP A 90 3.16 15.14 -1.09
N THR A 91 3.15 16.14 -1.96
CA THR A 91 2.53 16.03 -3.29
C THR A 91 3.10 14.88 -4.11
N ARG A 92 4.42 14.66 -4.07
CA ARG A 92 5.07 13.55 -4.78
C ARG A 92 4.73 12.21 -4.13
N VAL A 93 4.84 12.14 -2.80
CA VAL A 93 4.62 10.90 -2.04
C VAL A 93 3.17 10.45 -2.16
N LYS A 94 2.18 11.30 -1.90
CA LYS A 94 0.78 10.93 -1.98
C LYS A 94 0.36 10.48 -3.38
N ARG A 95 0.89 11.11 -4.43
CA ARG A 95 0.62 10.70 -5.82
C ARG A 95 1.21 9.33 -6.13
N ALA A 96 2.44 9.07 -5.71
CA ALA A 96 3.10 7.79 -5.95
C ALA A 96 2.45 6.65 -5.16
N ALA A 97 1.99 6.92 -3.94
CA ALA A 97 1.39 5.92 -3.05
C ALA A 97 0.01 5.43 -3.50
N GLN A 98 -0.67 6.14 -4.44
CA GLN A 98 -1.96 5.65 -4.97
C GLN A 98 -1.79 4.28 -5.62
N GLY A 99 -2.58 3.30 -5.17
CA GLY A 99 -2.54 1.94 -5.67
C GLY A 99 -1.22 1.19 -5.41
N ALA A 100 -0.37 1.67 -4.50
CA ALA A 100 0.86 0.97 -4.14
C ALA A 100 0.57 -0.29 -3.31
N ASN A 101 1.22 -1.40 -3.64
CA ASN A 101 1.16 -2.65 -2.87
C ASN A 101 2.10 -2.60 -1.66
N LEU A 102 3.21 -1.87 -1.78
CA LEU A 102 4.20 -1.73 -0.73
C LEU A 102 4.65 -0.27 -0.65
N LEU A 103 4.52 0.32 0.55
CA LEU A 103 5.12 1.60 0.88
C LEU A 103 6.25 1.38 1.88
N ILE A 104 7.44 1.82 1.54
CA ILE A 104 8.62 1.82 2.41
C ILE A 104 8.97 3.26 2.74
N TYR A 105 9.09 3.57 4.03
CA TYR A 105 9.49 4.90 4.48
C TYR A 105 10.63 4.83 5.48
N LEU A 106 11.65 5.68 5.24
CA LEU A 106 12.75 5.96 6.15
C LEU A 106 12.78 7.47 6.44
N GLY A 107 12.90 7.86 7.70
CA GLY A 107 12.93 9.27 8.07
C GLY A 107 12.59 9.50 9.53
N HIS A 108 12.26 10.75 9.84
CA HIS A 108 11.76 11.10 11.17
C HIS A 108 10.36 10.54 11.41
N GLY A 109 10.13 10.07 12.65
CA GLY A 109 8.82 9.79 13.20
C GLY A 109 8.39 10.90 14.16
N ASN A 110 7.11 11.26 14.13
CA ASN A 110 6.46 12.17 15.09
C ASN A 110 5.23 11.48 15.68
N GLY A 111 5.47 10.46 16.50
CA GLY A 111 4.40 9.64 17.06
C GLY A 111 3.77 10.23 18.32
N TYR A 112 2.69 9.57 18.78
CA TYR A 112 2.02 9.89 20.01
C TYR A 112 1.72 8.59 20.81
N PRO A 113 1.92 8.57 22.15
CA PRO A 113 2.42 9.63 23.04
C PRO A 113 3.89 9.97 22.85
N SER A 114 4.21 11.27 22.96
CA SER A 114 5.56 11.80 22.93
C SER A 114 5.69 13.00 23.85
N PRO A 115 6.91 13.44 24.19
CA PRO A 115 7.11 14.64 25.01
C PRO A 115 6.71 15.94 24.27
N TYR A 116 6.46 15.89 22.95
CA TYR A 116 6.16 17.06 22.14
C TYR A 116 4.67 17.34 22.02
N GLY A 117 4.04 17.62 23.14
CA GLY A 117 2.65 18.08 23.22
C GLY A 117 1.58 16.99 23.13
N VAL A 118 0.34 17.44 23.12
CA VAL A 118 -0.83 16.58 23.05
C VAL A 118 -1.03 15.94 21.69
N PHE A 119 -1.88 14.91 21.62
CA PHE A 119 -2.26 14.31 20.33
C PHE A 119 -2.91 15.36 19.42
N GLN A 120 -2.43 15.40 18.18
CA GLN A 120 -3.09 16.13 17.11
C GLN A 120 -2.81 15.41 15.77
N ARG A 121 -3.87 15.09 15.08
CA ARG A 121 -3.86 14.22 13.90
C ARG A 121 -3.16 14.81 12.66
N TYR A 122 -2.91 16.12 12.66
CA TYR A 122 -2.34 16.79 11.47
C TYR A 122 -0.83 16.61 11.34
N THR A 123 -0.12 16.37 12.45
CA THR A 123 1.34 16.20 12.45
C THR A 123 1.82 14.91 13.11
N LYS A 124 0.95 14.19 13.86
CA LYS A 124 1.31 12.96 14.56
C LYS A 124 1.00 11.71 13.73
N ASP A 125 1.81 10.68 13.92
CA ASP A 125 1.58 9.32 13.43
C ASP A 125 1.50 9.21 11.89
N GLY A 126 2.46 9.88 11.21
CA GLY A 126 2.55 9.90 9.75
C GLY A 126 3.98 10.04 9.24
N LEU A 127 4.19 10.88 8.25
CA LEU A 127 5.46 11.02 7.52
C LEU A 127 6.11 12.39 7.74
N GLY A 128 7.40 12.42 8.05
CA GLY A 128 8.24 13.63 8.04
C GLY A 128 8.87 13.81 6.66
N LEU A 129 8.42 14.81 5.90
CA LEU A 129 8.82 15.01 4.51
C LEU A 129 9.43 16.41 4.31
N ASN A 130 10.06 16.63 3.13
CA ASN A 130 10.52 17.98 2.78
C ASN A 130 9.34 18.94 2.69
N ALA A 131 9.43 20.09 3.36
CA ALA A 131 8.40 21.11 3.30
C ALA A 131 8.21 21.64 1.88
N THR A 132 9.34 21.84 1.16
CA THR A 132 9.40 22.26 -0.25
C THR A 132 10.44 21.43 -1.01
N SER A 133 10.27 21.31 -2.31
CA SER A 133 11.18 20.57 -3.19
C SER A 133 12.54 21.26 -3.28
N GLY A 134 13.62 20.47 -3.21
CA GLY A 134 14.99 20.96 -3.29
C GLY A 134 15.52 21.58 -1.98
N ASN A 135 14.71 21.61 -0.94
CA ASN A 135 15.04 22.24 0.33
C ASN A 135 15.65 21.23 1.31
N GLY A 136 16.94 21.16 1.36
CA GLY A 136 17.82 20.44 2.28
C GLY A 136 17.29 19.29 3.18
N ASN A 137 18.20 18.66 3.88
CA ASN A 137 17.89 17.48 4.71
C ASN A 137 17.39 17.81 6.13
N TYR A 138 17.30 19.10 6.48
CA TYR A 138 16.85 19.59 7.81
C TYR A 138 15.47 20.23 7.77
N ASN A 139 14.91 20.48 6.60
CA ASN A 139 13.61 21.14 6.47
C ASN A 139 12.47 20.14 6.45
N VAL A 140 12.03 19.71 7.62
CA VAL A 140 11.01 18.71 7.84
C VAL A 140 9.65 19.36 8.05
N LYS A 141 8.64 18.88 7.31
CA LYS A 141 7.23 19.08 7.62
C LYS A 141 6.56 17.73 7.88
N TYR A 142 5.88 17.62 9.01
CA TYR A 142 5.14 16.41 9.36
C TYR A 142 3.74 16.42 8.74
N TRP A 143 3.41 15.29 8.11
CA TRP A 143 2.10 14.99 7.54
C TRP A 143 1.52 13.81 8.32
N GLY A 144 0.68 14.14 9.31
CA GLY A 144 0.16 13.19 10.27
C GLY A 144 -0.92 12.26 9.69
N GLU A 145 -1.48 11.42 10.57
CA GLU A 145 -2.46 10.40 10.19
C GLU A 145 -3.65 10.95 9.38
N TYR A 146 -4.07 12.20 9.65
CA TYR A 146 -5.17 12.84 8.91
C TYR A 146 -4.90 12.90 7.41
N TYR A 147 -3.70 13.30 7.03
CA TYR A 147 -3.34 13.39 5.62
C TYR A 147 -3.12 12.02 5.00
N VAL A 148 -2.49 11.10 5.74
CA VAL A 148 -2.26 9.72 5.30
C VAL A 148 -3.60 9.05 4.98
N ASP A 149 -4.54 9.09 5.91
CA ASP A 149 -5.87 8.50 5.79
C ASP A 149 -6.71 9.13 4.66
N ARG A 150 -6.69 10.47 4.56
CA ARG A 150 -7.52 11.21 3.60
C ARG A 150 -7.00 11.15 2.16
N ASP A 151 -5.68 11.25 1.99
CA ASP A 151 -5.07 11.56 0.68
C ASP A 151 -4.40 10.35 0.01
N ILE A 152 -4.24 9.22 0.71
CA ILE A 152 -3.60 8.02 0.16
C ILE A 152 -4.61 6.88 0.09
N GLN A 153 -4.70 6.28 -1.09
CA GLN A 153 -5.44 5.04 -1.33
C GLN A 153 -4.47 4.00 -1.87
N MET A 154 -4.03 3.09 -1.03
CA MET A 154 -3.16 1.98 -1.41
C MET A 154 -3.94 0.83 -2.06
N ALA A 155 -3.25 -0.11 -2.67
CA ALA A 155 -3.85 -1.34 -3.16
C ALA A 155 -4.49 -2.14 -2.00
N LYS A 156 -5.49 -2.97 -2.33
CA LYS A 156 -6.05 -3.92 -1.37
C LYS A 156 -4.94 -4.84 -0.82
N ASN A 157 -4.96 -5.09 0.46
CA ASN A 157 -3.96 -5.90 1.16
C ASN A 157 -2.54 -5.30 1.16
N ALA A 158 -2.36 -4.05 0.82
CA ALA A 158 -1.05 -3.41 0.83
C ALA A 158 -0.34 -3.55 2.19
N VAL A 159 0.98 -3.44 2.14
CA VAL A 159 1.86 -3.48 3.31
C VAL A 159 2.65 -2.18 3.40
N VAL A 160 2.88 -1.73 4.64
CA VAL A 160 3.73 -0.57 4.93
C VAL A 160 4.92 -1.03 5.77
N LEU A 161 6.13 -0.62 5.37
CA LEU A 161 7.36 -0.86 6.12
C LEU A 161 7.93 0.48 6.57
N LEU A 162 7.86 0.75 7.87
CA LEU A 162 8.40 1.94 8.52
C LEU A 162 9.77 1.59 9.09
N ASN A 163 10.83 2.20 8.56
CA ASN A 163 12.20 1.87 8.95
C ASN A 163 12.94 3.11 9.46
N ARG A 164 13.64 2.95 10.58
CA ARG A 164 14.44 4.01 11.23
C ARG A 164 13.63 5.16 11.84
N LEU A 165 12.33 4.99 12.07
CA LEU A 165 11.47 6.00 12.67
C LEU A 165 11.47 5.91 14.19
N CYS A 166 11.43 7.07 14.84
CA CYS A 166 11.06 7.17 16.24
C CYS A 166 9.57 6.91 16.42
N TYR A 167 9.18 6.33 17.52
CA TYR A 167 7.80 6.03 17.97
C TYR A 167 7.05 4.94 17.20
N ALA A 168 7.31 4.73 15.91
CA ALA A 168 6.50 3.85 15.07
C ALA A 168 6.49 2.38 15.56
N SER A 169 7.60 1.87 16.07
CA SER A 169 7.70 0.52 16.66
C SER A 169 7.35 0.45 18.15
N GLY A 170 6.94 1.58 18.73
CA GLY A 170 6.74 1.75 20.17
C GLY A 170 7.92 2.39 20.89
N ASN A 171 9.09 2.50 20.27
CA ASN A 171 10.33 3.06 20.80
C ASN A 171 10.21 4.55 21.20
N SER A 172 11.23 5.06 21.86
CA SER A 172 11.48 6.51 22.03
C SER A 172 12.54 7.00 21.04
N GLU A 173 12.77 8.28 20.98
CA GLU A 173 13.93 8.87 20.31
C GLU A 173 15.23 8.41 20.95
N TRP A 174 16.29 8.43 20.16
CA TRP A 174 17.63 8.13 20.66
C TRP A 174 18.01 9.13 21.75
N GLY A 175 18.55 8.62 22.88
CA GLY A 175 18.90 9.44 24.05
C GLY A 175 17.73 9.75 25.00
N SER A 176 16.50 9.45 24.61
CA SER A 176 15.33 9.62 25.48
C SER A 176 15.08 8.38 26.36
N ALA A 177 14.35 8.59 27.45
CA ALA A 177 13.95 7.49 28.34
C ALA A 177 13.16 6.39 27.60
N ASN A 178 13.38 5.16 28.00
CA ASN A 178 12.60 4.03 27.50
C ASN A 178 11.11 4.19 27.83
N PRO A 179 10.22 3.88 26.91
CA PRO A 179 8.79 3.96 27.18
C PRO A 179 8.32 2.83 28.09
N THR A 180 7.24 3.07 28.82
CA THR A 180 6.50 1.98 29.46
C THR A 180 5.86 1.07 28.40
N LYS A 181 5.47 -0.15 28.78
CA LYS A 181 4.74 -1.07 27.90
C LYS A 181 3.46 -0.44 27.37
N ALA A 182 2.67 0.22 28.25
CA ALA A 182 1.44 0.89 27.85
C ALA A 182 1.69 2.02 26.84
N THR A 183 2.73 2.82 27.04
CA THR A 183 3.12 3.88 26.10
C THR A 183 3.52 3.31 24.75
N ALA A 184 4.33 2.23 24.73
CA ALA A 184 4.76 1.58 23.49
C ALA A 184 3.59 1.00 22.69
N ILE A 185 2.66 0.32 23.35
CA ILE A 185 1.43 -0.20 22.73
C ILE A 185 0.63 0.94 22.07
N ARG A 186 0.40 2.04 22.79
CA ARG A 186 -0.34 3.20 22.24
C ARG A 186 0.35 3.80 21.03
N ARG A 187 1.68 3.87 21.02
CA ARG A 187 2.46 4.38 19.88
C ARG A 187 2.29 3.51 18.65
N VAL A 188 2.40 2.19 18.78
CA VAL A 188 2.20 1.24 17.67
C VAL A 188 0.79 1.34 17.13
N ASP A 189 -0.20 1.35 18.01
CA ASP A 189 -1.61 1.42 17.63
C ASP A 189 -1.95 2.74 16.91
N ASN A 190 -1.46 3.86 17.44
CA ASN A 190 -1.65 5.17 16.83
C ASN A 190 -0.96 5.26 15.46
N TYR A 191 0.32 4.87 15.40
CA TYR A 191 1.09 4.99 14.17
C TYR A 191 0.54 4.12 13.03
N GLY A 192 0.05 2.92 13.37
CA GLY A 192 -0.56 2.02 12.39
C GLY A 192 -1.91 2.50 11.86
N ALA A 193 -2.70 3.16 12.69
CA ALA A 193 -4.11 3.43 12.40
C ALA A 193 -4.36 4.23 11.11
N GLY A 194 -3.57 5.29 10.85
CA GLY A 194 -3.68 6.08 9.63
C GLY A 194 -3.40 5.25 8.37
N PHE A 195 -2.32 4.47 8.39
CA PHE A 195 -1.95 3.63 7.25
C PHE A 195 -2.94 2.48 7.02
N LEU A 196 -3.45 1.85 8.08
CA LEU A 196 -4.43 0.76 7.95
C LEU A 196 -5.74 1.22 7.29
N ARG A 197 -6.09 2.50 7.37
CA ARG A 197 -7.25 3.08 6.70
C ARG A 197 -7.03 3.38 5.21
N THR A 198 -5.78 3.39 4.74
CA THR A 198 -5.47 3.63 3.30
C THR A 198 -5.72 2.43 2.39
N GLY A 199 -6.12 1.28 2.93
CA GLY A 199 -6.18 -0.01 2.22
C GLY A 199 -5.05 -0.96 2.61
N ALA A 200 -4.03 -0.49 3.34
CA ALA A 200 -3.02 -1.35 3.91
C ALA A 200 -3.62 -2.30 4.94
N ARG A 201 -3.07 -3.52 5.02
CA ARG A 201 -3.52 -4.56 5.95
C ARG A 201 -2.45 -4.95 6.97
N ALA A 202 -1.20 -4.50 6.78
CA ALA A 202 -0.14 -4.66 7.77
C ALA A 202 0.83 -3.48 7.70
N VAL A 203 1.28 -3.04 8.88
CA VAL A 203 2.30 -2.01 9.06
C VAL A 203 3.38 -2.59 9.94
N PHE A 204 4.57 -2.81 9.37
CA PHE A 204 5.75 -3.19 10.11
C PHE A 204 6.56 -1.95 10.48
N ALA A 205 7.13 -1.94 11.65
CA ALA A 205 8.05 -0.90 12.10
C ALA A 205 9.33 -1.53 12.67
N GLU A 206 10.48 -1.17 12.07
CA GLU A 206 11.82 -1.58 12.48
C GLU A 206 12.67 -0.34 12.75
N ALA A 207 12.86 -0.01 14.03
CA ALA A 207 13.55 1.22 14.42
C ALA A 207 15.04 1.19 14.10
N ILE A 208 15.70 0.03 14.20
CA ILE A 208 17.16 -0.08 14.09
C ILE A 208 17.63 -1.14 13.07
N ASN A 209 16.78 -2.09 12.72
CA ASN A 209 17.15 -3.23 11.88
C ASN A 209 16.89 -2.96 10.40
N SER A 210 17.51 -3.79 9.53
CA SER A 210 17.19 -3.83 8.11
C SER A 210 15.84 -4.50 7.88
N ILE A 211 15.07 -3.99 6.90
CA ILE A 211 13.82 -4.58 6.44
C ILE A 211 13.98 -5.48 5.21
N SER A 212 15.19 -5.71 4.72
CA SER A 212 15.44 -6.63 3.61
C SER A 212 14.85 -8.03 3.81
N PRO A 213 14.91 -8.64 5.02
CA PRO A 213 14.28 -9.94 5.26
C PRO A 213 12.74 -9.89 5.08
N HIS A 214 12.08 -8.82 5.49
CA HIS A 214 10.64 -8.64 5.29
C HIS A 214 10.30 -8.54 3.81
N ILE A 215 11.04 -7.72 3.04
CA ILE A 215 10.87 -7.59 1.58
C ILE A 215 11.05 -8.95 0.91
N ARG A 216 12.15 -9.65 1.21
CA ARG A 216 12.40 -11.00 0.68
C ARG A 216 11.21 -11.93 0.96
N SER A 217 10.77 -12.01 2.20
CA SER A 217 9.67 -12.91 2.60
C SER A 217 8.36 -12.58 1.91
N LEU A 218 8.01 -11.29 1.75
CA LEU A 218 6.82 -10.85 1.02
C LEU A 218 6.82 -11.35 -0.43
N PHE A 219 7.96 -11.29 -1.12
CA PHE A 219 8.05 -11.68 -2.53
C PHE A 219 8.20 -13.19 -2.75
N THR A 220 8.86 -13.93 -1.83
CA THR A 220 9.31 -15.31 -2.11
C THR A 220 8.60 -16.39 -1.28
N THR A 221 7.79 -16.02 -0.31
CA THR A 221 7.12 -17.00 0.57
C THR A 221 5.60 -16.87 0.55
N ASN A 222 4.91 -17.79 1.23
CA ASN A 222 3.47 -17.64 1.51
C ASN A 222 3.20 -17.54 3.03
N ARG A 223 4.19 -17.07 3.80
CA ARG A 223 4.07 -16.89 5.24
C ARG A 223 3.04 -15.79 5.57
N THR A 224 2.43 -15.89 6.75
CA THR A 224 1.60 -14.82 7.30
C THR A 224 2.45 -13.62 7.71
N MET A 225 1.84 -12.43 7.84
CA MET A 225 2.55 -11.22 8.28
C MET A 225 3.21 -11.43 9.65
N ASP A 226 2.53 -12.14 10.55
CA ASP A 226 3.11 -12.53 11.85
C ASP A 226 4.34 -13.43 11.70
N SER A 227 4.25 -14.46 10.88
CA SER A 227 5.39 -15.36 10.62
C SER A 227 6.55 -14.64 9.93
N ILE A 228 6.28 -13.69 9.02
CA ILE A 228 7.31 -12.84 8.42
C ILE A 228 8.01 -12.00 9.49
N PHE A 229 7.25 -11.42 10.41
CA PHE A 229 7.77 -10.63 11.51
C PHE A 229 8.67 -11.45 12.42
N MET A 230 8.18 -12.60 12.90
CA MET A 230 8.90 -13.44 13.87
C MET A 230 10.02 -14.32 13.25
N SER A 231 10.03 -14.53 11.93
CA SER A 231 11.13 -15.25 11.25
C SER A 231 12.24 -14.32 10.74
N SER A 232 12.16 -13.02 10.98
CA SER A 232 13.25 -12.09 10.67
C SER A 232 14.48 -12.39 11.54
N PRO A 233 15.70 -12.27 11.00
CA PRO A 233 16.94 -12.41 11.80
C PRO A 233 17.02 -11.44 13.00
N SER A 234 16.22 -10.37 13.00
CA SER A 234 16.13 -9.43 14.11
C SER A 234 15.10 -9.83 15.18
N ALA A 235 14.40 -10.94 15.01
CA ALA A 235 13.44 -11.41 16.00
C ALA A 235 14.17 -11.91 17.26
N SER A 236 13.68 -11.45 18.39
CA SER A 236 14.17 -11.90 19.70
C SER A 236 13.33 -13.07 20.25
N GLY A 237 12.00 -12.95 20.18
CA GLY A 237 11.06 -13.90 20.77
C GLY A 237 11.14 -14.00 22.31
N ALA A 238 12.02 -13.22 22.94
CA ALA A 238 12.27 -13.34 24.38
C ALA A 238 11.15 -12.72 25.22
N ARG A 239 10.52 -11.68 24.74
CA ARG A 239 9.51 -10.87 25.43
C ARG A 239 8.39 -10.41 24.51
N ASP A 240 8.19 -11.15 23.43
CA ASP A 240 7.13 -10.83 22.47
C ASP A 240 5.74 -10.95 23.08
N PHE A 241 4.82 -10.17 22.58
CA PHE A 241 3.44 -10.19 23.03
C PHE A 241 2.49 -9.62 21.97
N LEU A 242 1.26 -10.08 22.05
CA LEU A 242 0.17 -9.67 21.18
C LEU A 242 -0.78 -8.74 21.92
N VAL A 243 -1.31 -7.73 21.20
CA VAL A 243 -2.38 -6.85 21.68
C VAL A 243 -3.41 -6.62 20.60
N THR A 244 -4.66 -6.41 21.01
CA THR A 244 -5.73 -5.97 20.08
C THR A 244 -5.63 -4.47 19.89
N SER A 245 -5.76 -4.01 18.65
CA SER A 245 -5.82 -2.58 18.35
C SER A 245 -7.08 -1.96 18.94
N THR A 246 -6.94 -0.79 19.54
CA THR A 246 -8.08 0.02 20.02
C THR A 246 -8.59 0.98 18.95
N ARG A 247 -7.79 1.21 17.90
CA ARG A 247 -8.07 2.16 16.82
C ARG A 247 -8.57 1.51 15.53
N THR A 248 -8.34 0.21 15.38
CA THR A 248 -8.71 -0.56 14.19
C THR A 248 -9.23 -1.92 14.64
N TYR A 249 -10.54 -2.09 14.77
CA TYR A 249 -11.22 -3.22 15.43
C TYR A 249 -10.81 -4.62 14.95
N TRP A 250 -10.37 -4.76 13.66
CA TRP A 250 -9.93 -6.03 13.09
C TRP A 250 -8.42 -6.27 13.22
N ALA A 251 -7.65 -5.27 13.68
CA ALA A 251 -6.20 -5.35 13.74
C ALA A 251 -5.70 -5.83 15.09
N ARG A 252 -4.58 -6.54 15.03
CA ARG A 252 -3.77 -6.90 16.21
C ARG A 252 -2.35 -6.40 16.02
N ALA A 253 -1.68 -6.08 17.09
CA ALA A 253 -0.25 -5.78 17.06
C ALA A 253 0.54 -6.93 17.68
N HIS A 254 1.69 -7.26 17.08
CA HIS A 254 2.73 -8.09 17.67
C HIS A 254 3.96 -7.22 17.90
N MET A 255 4.44 -7.20 19.12
CA MET A 255 5.60 -6.42 19.55
C MET A 255 6.65 -7.38 20.10
N ASP A 256 7.90 -7.19 19.72
CA ASP A 256 9.00 -8.09 20.09
C ASP A 256 10.19 -7.32 20.69
N PRO A 257 10.07 -6.86 21.94
CA PRO A 257 11.16 -6.18 22.62
C PRO A 257 12.21 -7.19 23.10
N PRO A 258 13.51 -7.05 22.71
CA PRO A 258 14.57 -7.92 23.18
C PRO A 258 14.84 -7.78 24.70
N GLN A 259 14.51 -6.62 25.25
CA GLN A 259 14.62 -6.30 26.67
C GLN A 259 13.46 -5.40 27.10
N ALA A 260 13.20 -5.32 28.38
CA ALA A 260 12.21 -4.40 28.95
C ALA A 260 12.48 -2.95 28.50
N GLY A 261 11.47 -2.27 27.96
CA GLY A 261 11.59 -0.89 27.48
C GLY A 261 12.21 -0.73 26.07
N LYS A 262 12.72 -1.78 25.45
CA LYS A 262 13.38 -1.71 24.12
C LYS A 262 12.41 -2.16 23.00
N TYR A 263 11.43 -1.34 22.67
CA TYR A 263 10.40 -1.61 21.68
C TYR A 263 10.87 -1.21 20.27
N TRP A 264 11.87 -1.92 19.72
CA TRP A 264 12.51 -1.57 18.46
C TRP A 264 11.84 -2.13 17.21
N ARG A 265 10.90 -3.06 17.41
CA ARG A 265 10.19 -3.68 16.30
C ARG A 265 8.75 -4.05 16.67
N SER A 266 7.88 -3.92 15.69
CA SER A 266 6.46 -4.28 15.81
C SER A 266 5.85 -4.53 14.43
N VAL A 267 4.72 -5.26 14.41
CA VAL A 267 3.80 -5.32 13.28
C VAL A 267 2.39 -5.10 13.81
N VAL A 268 1.58 -4.30 13.10
CA VAL A 268 0.17 -4.09 13.44
C VAL A 268 -0.70 -4.23 12.18
N GLY A 269 -1.85 -4.90 12.31
CA GLY A 269 -2.79 -5.13 11.23
C GLY A 269 -3.37 -6.55 11.23
N SER A 270 -3.61 -7.11 10.05
CA SER A 270 -4.03 -8.49 9.87
C SER A 270 -2.82 -9.41 9.94
N LEU A 271 -2.53 -9.92 11.12
CA LEU A 271 -1.39 -10.82 11.35
C LEU A 271 -1.48 -12.13 10.56
N THR A 272 -2.69 -12.53 10.18
CA THR A 272 -2.97 -13.76 9.40
C THR A 272 -2.94 -13.54 7.89
N LEU A 273 -2.88 -12.30 7.40
CA LEU A 273 -2.70 -12.03 5.97
C LEU A 273 -1.43 -12.71 5.48
N THR A 274 -1.52 -13.48 4.39
CA THR A 274 -0.35 -14.14 3.80
C THR A 274 0.33 -13.28 2.76
N ALA A 275 1.64 -13.52 2.54
CA ALA A 275 2.37 -12.89 1.44
C ALA A 275 1.79 -13.24 0.06
N GLY A 276 1.19 -14.43 -0.11
CA GLY A 276 0.44 -14.80 -1.32
C GLY A 276 -0.77 -13.92 -1.54
N GLN A 277 -1.58 -13.68 -0.49
CA GLN A 277 -2.73 -12.78 -0.55
C GLN A 277 -2.33 -11.32 -0.80
N TRP A 278 -1.18 -10.90 -0.26
CA TRP A 278 -0.61 -9.59 -0.56
C TRP A 278 -0.25 -9.46 -2.04
N ARG A 279 0.45 -10.45 -2.62
CA ARG A 279 0.79 -10.44 -4.06
C ARG A 279 -0.43 -10.50 -4.97
N ALA A 280 -1.48 -11.22 -4.57
CA ALA A 280 -2.72 -11.34 -5.33
C ALA A 280 -3.62 -10.10 -5.23
N GLY A 281 -3.39 -9.21 -4.28
CA GLY A 281 -4.15 -7.96 -4.12
C GLY A 281 -3.65 -6.81 -5.00
N GLY A 282 -2.64 -7.05 -5.84
CA GLY A 282 -2.05 -6.10 -6.76
C GLY A 282 -2.67 -6.14 -8.15
#